data_27798dc2d01af2963973584709a6cfe0
#
_entry.id   27798dc2d01af2963973584709a6cfe0
#
_cell.length_a   1.000
_cell.length_b   1.000
_cell.length_c   1.000
_cell.angle_alpha   90.00
_cell.angle_beta   90.00
_cell.angle_gamma   90.00
#
_symmetry.space_group_name_H-M   'P 1'
#
loop_
_entity.id
_entity.type
_entity.pdbx_description
1 polymer ?
#
loop_
_entity_poly.entity_id
_entity_poly.type
_entity_poly.pdbx_seq_one_letter_code
_entity_poly.pdbx_strand_id
1 'polypeptide(L)'
;MSPSRFLLVGALCVLSLGTATAQSNRNGIAAVVNGKVITRSEVADAVAAQRQMIIMQNRDNPMRAQAELAQVESQALDQLIERELILADFKTSGGTIKPQYVDDDINTLIREQFKGDRETFVVELAKSGMTLKKFRELREKMIVVQIMRAKHGGNQAPPTPKQVEDYYRSHQEIWRDKDMLKISTITIPKYSSDPSATPEKQKELAEEVRSKILAGADFASMAKSYSQDSRAENGGEWDWMERKLMKPSMADAAFALKDGGVSKVIEDEAAFIIIYLDAKKLGSVTPLEKVRDEIEKKLRFEGARGDVDKYIDGLKRKAVIRKL
;
A
#
# COMPACT_ATOMS: atom_id res chain seq x y z
N MET A 1 -25.26 -69.23 -42.87
CA MET A 1 -26.66 -68.75 -42.69
C MET A 1 -26.60 -67.40 -42.01
N SER A 2 -27.06 -66.41 -42.74
CA SER A 2 -27.29 -64.96 -42.40
C SER A 2 -28.24 -64.82 -41.21
N PRO A 3 -28.48 -63.58 -40.62
CA PRO A 3 -28.42 -62.27 -41.29
C PRO A 3 -27.91 -61.07 -40.40
N SER A 4 -27.49 -60.12 -41.15
CA SER A 4 -27.54 -58.64 -40.96
C SER A 4 -28.35 -58.05 -39.81
N ARG A 5 -27.75 -57.10 -39.09
CA ARG A 5 -28.45 -55.97 -38.49
C ARG A 5 -27.66 -54.67 -38.67
N PHE A 6 -28.18 -53.82 -39.53
CA PHE A 6 -27.87 -52.40 -39.63
C PHE A 6 -28.22 -51.68 -38.32
N LEU A 7 -27.29 -50.93 -37.79
CA LEU A 7 -27.54 -49.89 -36.78
C LEU A 7 -27.04 -48.58 -37.31
N LEU A 8 -27.97 -47.69 -37.61
CA LEU A 8 -27.80 -46.29 -37.90
C LEU A 8 -27.14 -45.60 -36.67
N VAL A 9 -25.98 -45.08 -36.86
CA VAL A 9 -25.37 -44.09 -35.92
C VAL A 9 -25.71 -42.68 -36.41
N GLY A 10 -26.71 -42.10 -35.76
CA GLY A 10 -27.06 -40.70 -35.95
C GLY A 10 -25.93 -39.80 -35.49
N ALA A 11 -25.32 -39.03 -36.39
CA ALA A 11 -24.33 -38.01 -36.11
C ALA A 11 -25.05 -36.83 -35.44
N LEU A 12 -24.86 -36.69 -34.11
CA LEU A 12 -25.27 -35.53 -33.37
C LEU A 12 -24.20 -34.43 -33.59
N CYS A 13 -24.43 -33.53 -34.55
CA CYS A 13 -23.69 -32.29 -34.69
C CYS A 13 -23.94 -31.42 -33.44
N VAL A 14 -23.06 -31.48 -32.47
CA VAL A 14 -23.00 -30.44 -31.41
C VAL A 14 -22.40 -29.20 -32.05
N LEU A 15 -23.26 -28.25 -32.43
CA LEU A 15 -22.85 -26.89 -32.72
C LEU A 15 -22.25 -26.29 -31.45
N SER A 16 -20.92 -26.23 -31.40
CA SER A 16 -20.18 -25.42 -30.45
C SER A 16 -20.47 -23.94 -30.82
N LEU A 17 -21.48 -23.34 -30.17
CA LEU A 17 -21.61 -21.90 -30.09
C LEU A 17 -20.42 -21.37 -29.29
N GLY A 18 -19.30 -21.20 -29.99
CA GLY A 18 -18.11 -20.57 -29.44
C GLY A 18 -18.42 -19.12 -29.11
N THR A 19 -18.13 -18.78 -27.89
CA THR A 19 -18.24 -17.50 -27.23
C THR A 19 -17.61 -16.34 -28.01
N ALA A 20 -18.37 -15.77 -28.95
CA ALA A 20 -18.02 -14.53 -29.69
C ALA A 20 -18.25 -13.25 -28.85
N THR A 21 -18.61 -13.37 -27.57
CA THR A 21 -18.99 -12.23 -26.72
C THR A 21 -17.82 -11.50 -26.08
N ALA A 22 -16.60 -12.09 -26.00
CA ALA A 22 -15.46 -11.46 -25.36
C ALA A 22 -14.72 -10.44 -26.25
N GLN A 23 -14.86 -10.52 -27.56
CA GLN A 23 -14.13 -9.67 -28.51
C GLN A 23 -14.86 -8.36 -28.83
N SER A 24 -16.20 -8.32 -28.73
CA SER A 24 -17.00 -7.13 -29.02
C SER A 24 -16.87 -6.03 -27.93
N ASN A 25 -16.54 -6.41 -26.70
CA ASN A 25 -16.40 -5.47 -25.59
C ASN A 25 -15.07 -4.68 -25.60
N ARG A 26 -14.03 -5.19 -26.26
CA ARG A 26 -12.73 -4.50 -26.38
C ARG A 26 -12.72 -3.34 -27.36
N ASN A 27 -13.55 -3.38 -28.39
CA ASN A 27 -13.64 -2.33 -29.42
C ASN A 27 -14.62 -1.22 -29.06
N GLY A 28 -15.26 -1.27 -27.88
CA GLY A 28 -16.17 -0.22 -27.43
C GLY A 28 -15.46 1.10 -27.12
N ILE A 29 -16.20 2.20 -27.29
CA ILE A 29 -15.73 3.52 -26.86
C ILE A 29 -15.86 3.60 -25.32
N ALA A 30 -14.81 4.07 -24.64
CA ALA A 30 -14.82 4.33 -23.20
C ALA A 30 -15.13 5.82 -22.91
N ALA A 31 -14.56 6.72 -23.72
CA ALA A 31 -14.85 8.14 -23.64
C ALA A 31 -14.57 8.85 -24.96
N VAL A 32 -15.15 10.06 -25.09
CA VAL A 32 -14.84 11.01 -26.18
C VAL A 32 -14.42 12.33 -25.54
N VAL A 33 -13.25 12.84 -25.91
CA VAL A 33 -12.65 14.09 -25.40
C VAL A 33 -12.39 15.03 -26.55
N ASN A 34 -13.12 16.13 -26.68
CA ASN A 34 -13.01 17.08 -27.81
C ASN A 34 -13.04 16.40 -29.18
N GLY A 35 -13.87 15.36 -29.35
CA GLY A 35 -13.97 14.56 -30.58
C GLY A 35 -12.93 13.45 -30.72
N LYS A 36 -11.93 13.38 -29.85
CA LYS A 36 -10.95 12.27 -29.78
C LYS A 36 -11.54 11.10 -29.01
N VAL A 37 -11.56 9.92 -29.63
CA VAL A 37 -12.06 8.68 -29.00
C VAL A 37 -10.99 8.04 -28.14
N ILE A 38 -11.38 7.62 -26.94
CA ILE A 38 -10.63 6.73 -26.05
C ILE A 38 -11.39 5.40 -26.04
N THR A 39 -10.72 4.30 -26.36
CA THR A 39 -11.33 2.98 -26.48
C THR A 39 -11.21 2.19 -25.16
N ARG A 40 -12.11 1.23 -24.97
CA ARG A 40 -12.02 0.27 -23.84
C ARG A 40 -10.76 -0.59 -23.91
N SER A 41 -10.23 -0.84 -25.13
CA SER A 41 -8.94 -1.51 -25.30
C SER A 41 -7.80 -0.68 -24.72
N GLU A 42 -7.75 0.63 -24.98
CA GLU A 42 -6.72 1.51 -24.40
C GLU A 42 -6.76 1.53 -22.87
N VAL A 43 -7.96 1.50 -22.27
CA VAL A 43 -8.12 1.38 -20.81
C VAL A 43 -7.61 0.03 -20.31
N ALA A 44 -8.01 -1.06 -20.96
CA ALA A 44 -7.57 -2.41 -20.57
C ALA A 44 -6.06 -2.59 -20.71
N ASP A 45 -5.45 -2.05 -21.75
CA ASP A 45 -4.01 -2.08 -21.97
C ASP A 45 -3.26 -1.26 -20.91
N ALA A 46 -3.82 -0.11 -20.50
CA ALA A 46 -3.23 0.74 -19.45
C ALA A 46 -3.18 0.05 -18.08
N VAL A 47 -4.12 -0.86 -17.78
CA VAL A 47 -4.20 -1.56 -16.50
C VAL A 47 -3.77 -3.02 -16.57
N ALA A 48 -3.24 -3.51 -17.70
CA ALA A 48 -2.99 -4.93 -17.93
C ALA A 48 -2.13 -5.59 -16.83
N ALA A 49 -1.04 -4.95 -16.41
CA ALA A 49 -0.16 -5.45 -15.36
C ALA A 49 -0.85 -5.47 -13.99
N GLN A 50 -1.58 -4.39 -13.63
CA GLN A 50 -2.32 -4.29 -12.37
C GLN A 50 -3.46 -5.31 -12.32
N ARG A 51 -4.17 -5.51 -13.44
CA ARG A 51 -5.22 -6.51 -13.58
C ARG A 51 -4.73 -7.91 -13.21
N GLN A 52 -3.55 -8.28 -13.71
CA GLN A 52 -2.95 -9.59 -13.41
C GLN A 52 -2.67 -9.74 -11.91
N MET A 53 -2.11 -8.71 -11.28
CA MET A 53 -1.84 -8.70 -9.83
C MET A 53 -3.13 -8.78 -9.00
N ILE A 54 -4.14 -7.98 -9.33
CA ILE A 54 -5.43 -7.98 -8.61
C ILE A 54 -6.09 -9.35 -8.66
N ILE A 55 -6.12 -9.99 -9.85
CA ILE A 55 -6.68 -11.34 -10.01
C ILE A 55 -5.90 -12.36 -9.17
N MET A 56 -4.57 -12.24 -9.14
CA MET A 56 -3.72 -13.16 -8.39
C MET A 56 -3.88 -13.01 -6.87
N GLN A 57 -4.00 -11.78 -6.39
CA GLN A 57 -4.17 -11.47 -4.96
C GLN A 57 -5.56 -11.80 -4.42
N ASN A 58 -6.59 -11.77 -5.28
CA ASN A 58 -7.98 -12.00 -4.89
C ASN A 58 -8.55 -13.31 -5.45
N ARG A 59 -7.73 -14.37 -5.57
CA ARG A 59 -8.18 -15.67 -6.12
C ARG A 59 -9.38 -16.24 -5.39
N ASP A 60 -9.41 -16.06 -4.07
CA ASP A 60 -10.45 -16.60 -3.20
C ASP A 60 -11.67 -15.66 -3.07
N ASN A 61 -11.62 -14.47 -3.65
CA ASN A 61 -12.69 -13.49 -3.59
C ASN A 61 -12.92 -12.76 -4.93
N PRO A 62 -13.61 -13.39 -5.90
CA PRO A 62 -13.84 -12.81 -7.22
C PRO A 62 -14.62 -11.48 -7.20
N MET A 63 -15.53 -11.30 -6.24
CA MET A 63 -16.29 -10.04 -6.12
C MET A 63 -15.38 -8.87 -5.74
N ARG A 64 -14.43 -9.10 -4.83
CA ARG A 64 -13.42 -8.11 -4.45
C ARG A 64 -12.50 -7.80 -5.63
N ALA A 65 -12.04 -8.82 -6.36
CA ALA A 65 -11.25 -8.63 -7.57
C ALA A 65 -11.97 -7.74 -8.58
N GLN A 66 -13.26 -7.99 -8.83
CA GLN A 66 -14.07 -7.21 -9.76
C GLN A 66 -14.23 -5.75 -9.32
N ALA A 67 -14.46 -5.50 -8.03
CA ALA A 67 -14.58 -4.14 -7.48
C ALA A 67 -13.26 -3.36 -7.60
N GLU A 68 -12.12 -3.98 -7.26
CA GLU A 68 -10.79 -3.38 -7.40
C GLU A 68 -10.44 -3.11 -8.88
N LEU A 69 -10.78 -4.02 -9.79
CA LEU A 69 -10.58 -3.84 -11.23
C LEU A 69 -11.40 -2.68 -11.77
N ALA A 70 -12.68 -2.57 -11.40
CA ALA A 70 -13.53 -1.46 -11.84
C ALA A 70 -12.99 -0.11 -11.36
N GLN A 71 -12.44 -0.03 -10.15
CA GLN A 71 -11.81 1.17 -9.62
C GLN A 71 -10.55 1.54 -10.41
N VAL A 72 -9.68 0.58 -10.69
CA VAL A 72 -8.43 0.80 -11.43
C VAL A 72 -8.71 1.17 -12.89
N GLU A 73 -9.69 0.55 -13.53
CA GLU A 73 -10.12 0.89 -14.89
C GLU A 73 -10.73 2.31 -14.97
N SER A 74 -11.51 2.70 -13.96
CA SER A 74 -12.04 4.08 -13.87
C SER A 74 -10.93 5.11 -13.73
N GLN A 75 -9.94 4.85 -12.86
CA GLN A 75 -8.78 5.73 -12.69
C GLN A 75 -7.93 5.82 -13.97
N ALA A 76 -7.72 4.71 -14.65
CA ALA A 76 -6.99 4.67 -15.90
C ALA A 76 -7.72 5.47 -17.01
N LEU A 77 -9.05 5.36 -17.08
CA LEU A 77 -9.84 6.16 -18.02
C LEU A 77 -9.68 7.65 -17.73
N ASP A 78 -9.72 8.07 -16.46
CA ASP A 78 -9.51 9.47 -16.09
C ASP A 78 -8.10 9.96 -16.46
N GLN A 79 -7.08 9.15 -16.25
CA GLN A 79 -5.71 9.47 -16.67
C GLN A 79 -5.58 9.58 -18.21
N LEU A 80 -6.26 8.72 -18.95
CA LEU A 80 -6.28 8.79 -20.41
C LEU A 80 -7.00 10.06 -20.90
N ILE A 81 -8.10 10.45 -20.25
CA ILE A 81 -8.81 11.71 -20.54
C ILE A 81 -7.88 12.90 -20.27
N GLU A 82 -7.22 12.95 -19.11
CA GLU A 82 -6.27 14.01 -18.77
C GLU A 82 -5.12 14.10 -19.78
N ARG A 83 -4.58 12.95 -20.18
CA ARG A 83 -3.54 12.89 -21.21
C ARG A 83 -4.00 13.53 -22.51
N GLU A 84 -5.19 13.18 -23.01
CA GLU A 84 -5.71 13.74 -24.25
C GLU A 84 -5.99 15.24 -24.14
N LEU A 85 -6.44 15.74 -22.98
CA LEU A 85 -6.61 17.17 -22.72
C LEU A 85 -5.28 17.93 -22.77
N ILE A 86 -4.25 17.40 -22.12
CA ILE A 86 -2.89 17.99 -22.11
C ILE A 86 -2.30 18.01 -23.53
N LEU A 87 -2.45 16.92 -24.29
CA LEU A 87 -2.00 16.85 -25.68
C LEU A 87 -2.71 17.86 -26.59
N ALA A 88 -4.01 18.03 -26.40
CA ALA A 88 -4.79 19.02 -27.13
C ALA A 88 -4.35 20.45 -26.80
N ASP A 89 -4.13 20.78 -25.53
CA ASP A 89 -3.65 22.09 -25.08
C ASP A 89 -2.25 22.38 -25.61
N PHE A 90 -1.32 21.44 -25.57
CA PHE A 90 0.00 21.57 -26.16
C PHE A 90 -0.06 21.91 -27.64
N LYS A 91 -0.87 21.17 -28.41
CA LYS A 91 -1.04 21.39 -29.81
C LYS A 91 -1.69 22.75 -30.12
N THR A 92 -2.73 23.13 -29.38
CA THR A 92 -3.43 24.41 -29.53
C THR A 92 -2.53 25.60 -29.20
N SER A 93 -1.61 25.43 -28.27
CA SER A 93 -0.58 26.43 -27.92
C SER A 93 0.58 26.50 -28.92
N GLY A 94 0.50 25.82 -30.08
CA GLY A 94 1.56 25.78 -31.08
C GLY A 94 2.78 24.96 -30.68
N GLY A 95 2.65 24.09 -29.65
CA GLY A 95 3.73 23.22 -29.18
C GLY A 95 4.14 22.18 -30.23
N THR A 96 5.43 21.97 -30.37
CA THR A 96 6.03 20.93 -31.21
C THR A 96 7.20 20.28 -30.48
N ILE A 97 7.39 18.98 -30.68
CA ILE A 97 8.54 18.24 -30.17
C ILE A 97 9.49 17.96 -31.33
N LYS A 98 10.77 18.36 -31.18
CA LYS A 98 11.77 17.98 -32.15
C LYS A 98 11.97 16.47 -32.14
N PRO A 99 11.99 15.79 -33.31
CA PRO A 99 12.15 14.32 -33.37
C PRO A 99 13.33 13.79 -32.59
N GLN A 100 14.42 14.55 -32.50
CA GLN A 100 15.63 14.18 -31.77
C GLN A 100 15.37 13.92 -30.29
N TYR A 101 14.53 14.70 -29.61
CA TYR A 101 14.21 14.46 -28.20
C TYR A 101 13.54 13.11 -27.96
N VAL A 102 12.70 12.67 -28.92
CA VAL A 102 12.06 11.35 -28.84
C VAL A 102 13.09 10.24 -29.08
N ASP A 103 14.02 10.46 -30.02
CA ASP A 103 15.11 9.52 -30.28
C ASP A 103 16.06 9.38 -29.10
N ASP A 104 16.43 10.48 -28.46
CA ASP A 104 17.30 10.50 -27.30
C ASP A 104 16.66 9.80 -26.10
N ASP A 105 15.36 9.99 -25.90
CA ASP A 105 14.57 9.32 -24.88
C ASP A 105 14.54 7.79 -25.10
N ILE A 106 14.26 7.35 -26.32
CA ILE A 106 14.28 5.94 -26.70
C ILE A 106 15.69 5.34 -26.53
N ASN A 107 16.72 6.04 -26.97
CA ASN A 107 18.11 5.58 -26.83
C ASN A 107 18.53 5.46 -25.36
N THR A 108 18.05 6.38 -24.52
CA THR A 108 18.27 6.30 -23.07
C THR A 108 17.59 5.07 -22.47
N LEU A 109 16.32 4.81 -22.84
CA LEU A 109 15.61 3.61 -22.41
C LEU A 109 16.34 2.32 -22.84
N ILE A 110 16.79 2.25 -24.10
CA ILE A 110 17.54 1.11 -24.62
C ILE A 110 18.83 0.90 -23.83
N ARG A 111 19.56 1.97 -23.51
CA ARG A 111 20.78 1.91 -22.71
C ARG A 111 20.53 1.41 -21.29
N GLU A 112 19.51 1.91 -20.63
CA GLU A 112 19.22 1.59 -19.23
C GLU A 112 18.60 0.21 -19.05
N GLN A 113 17.63 -0.16 -19.90
CA GLN A 113 16.87 -1.40 -19.72
C GLN A 113 17.38 -2.56 -20.55
N PHE A 114 18.02 -2.28 -21.68
CA PHE A 114 18.51 -3.29 -22.62
C PHE A 114 20.04 -3.26 -22.79
N LYS A 115 20.76 -2.55 -21.88
CA LYS A 115 22.23 -2.43 -21.93
C LYS A 115 22.77 -1.92 -23.27
N GLY A 116 21.97 -1.15 -24.00
CA GLY A 116 22.29 -0.62 -25.32
C GLY A 116 21.94 -1.55 -26.49
N ASP A 117 21.40 -2.74 -26.23
CA ASP A 117 21.02 -3.72 -27.26
C ASP A 117 19.69 -3.34 -27.91
N ARG A 118 19.79 -2.70 -29.05
CA ARG A 118 18.63 -2.26 -29.86
C ARG A 118 17.89 -3.42 -30.52
N GLU A 119 18.58 -4.50 -30.85
CA GLU A 119 17.95 -5.66 -31.51
C GLU A 119 17.03 -6.38 -30.54
N THR A 120 17.52 -6.66 -29.33
CA THR A 120 16.71 -7.23 -28.24
C THR A 120 15.50 -6.33 -27.94
N PHE A 121 15.68 -5.01 -27.86
CA PHE A 121 14.58 -4.06 -27.66
C PHE A 121 13.51 -4.20 -28.74
N VAL A 122 13.88 -4.23 -30.05
CA VAL A 122 12.93 -4.37 -31.17
C VAL A 122 12.20 -5.71 -31.11
N VAL A 123 12.90 -6.79 -30.76
CA VAL A 123 12.29 -8.12 -30.58
C VAL A 123 11.26 -8.11 -29.46
N GLU A 124 11.56 -7.51 -28.33
CA GLU A 124 10.63 -7.41 -27.20
C GLU A 124 9.40 -6.53 -27.53
N LEU A 125 9.59 -5.45 -28.28
CA LEU A 125 8.47 -4.66 -28.82
C LEU A 125 7.56 -5.51 -29.71
N ALA A 126 8.15 -6.28 -30.62
CA ALA A 126 7.39 -7.14 -31.54
C ALA A 126 6.62 -8.23 -30.78
N LYS A 127 7.21 -8.84 -29.73
CA LYS A 127 6.51 -9.79 -28.84
C LYS A 127 5.30 -9.18 -28.14
N SER A 128 5.37 -7.91 -27.80
CA SER A 128 4.24 -7.18 -27.21
C SER A 128 3.23 -6.66 -28.26
N GLY A 129 3.39 -7.02 -29.54
CA GLY A 129 2.53 -6.57 -30.64
C GLY A 129 2.67 -5.09 -31.01
N MET A 130 3.78 -4.45 -30.60
CA MET A 130 4.02 -3.03 -30.83
C MET A 130 5.11 -2.81 -31.88
N THR A 131 4.85 -1.92 -32.84
CA THR A 131 5.87 -1.48 -33.81
C THR A 131 6.71 -0.34 -33.22
N LEU A 132 7.96 -0.21 -33.66
CA LEU A 132 8.84 0.91 -33.26
C LEU A 132 8.20 2.28 -33.56
N LYS A 133 7.48 2.41 -34.69
CA LYS A 133 6.73 3.63 -35.03
C LYS A 133 5.68 3.95 -33.98
N LYS A 134 4.85 2.97 -33.60
CA LYS A 134 3.79 3.14 -32.62
C LYS A 134 4.36 3.44 -31.23
N PHE A 135 5.48 2.79 -30.88
CA PHE A 135 6.20 3.07 -29.65
C PHE A 135 6.74 4.50 -29.62
N ARG A 136 7.34 4.97 -30.71
CA ARG A 136 7.80 6.35 -30.87
C ARG A 136 6.68 7.38 -30.66
N GLU A 137 5.53 7.17 -31.29
CA GLU A 137 4.35 8.04 -31.11
C GLU A 137 3.86 8.05 -29.65
N LEU A 138 3.94 6.91 -28.95
CA LEU A 138 3.61 6.82 -27.53
C LEU A 138 4.61 7.60 -26.68
N ARG A 139 5.91 7.47 -26.93
CA ARG A 139 6.97 8.20 -26.21
C ARG A 139 6.83 9.69 -26.40
N GLU A 140 6.58 10.15 -27.63
CA GLU A 140 6.33 11.56 -27.92
C GLU A 140 5.17 12.12 -27.08
N LYS A 141 4.03 11.42 -27.02
CA LYS A 141 2.89 11.81 -26.18
C LYS A 141 3.27 11.87 -24.70
N MET A 142 4.05 10.91 -24.20
CA MET A 142 4.51 10.90 -22.82
C MET A 142 5.42 12.09 -22.50
N ILE A 143 6.35 12.41 -23.40
CA ILE A 143 7.25 13.57 -23.28
C ILE A 143 6.43 14.87 -23.22
N VAL A 144 5.45 15.04 -24.12
CA VAL A 144 4.56 16.21 -24.10
C VAL A 144 3.85 16.36 -22.76
N VAL A 145 3.26 15.28 -22.25
CA VAL A 145 2.55 15.29 -20.97
C VAL A 145 3.49 15.66 -19.83
N GLN A 146 4.69 15.10 -19.82
CA GLN A 146 5.71 15.40 -18.80
C GLN A 146 6.16 16.87 -18.86
N ILE A 147 6.43 17.40 -20.04
CA ILE A 147 6.80 18.82 -20.21
C ILE A 147 5.69 19.73 -19.73
N MET A 148 4.44 19.46 -20.11
CA MET A 148 3.31 20.31 -19.73
C MET A 148 3.05 20.25 -18.22
N ARG A 149 3.13 19.08 -17.61
CA ARG A 149 3.04 18.96 -16.15
C ARG A 149 4.19 19.68 -15.43
N ALA A 150 5.41 19.54 -15.92
CA ALA A 150 6.56 20.26 -15.37
C ALA A 150 6.43 21.78 -15.52
N LYS A 151 5.95 22.26 -16.69
CA LYS A 151 5.69 23.68 -16.94
C LYS A 151 4.70 24.28 -15.95
N HIS A 152 3.64 23.57 -15.62
CA HIS A 152 2.57 24.04 -14.72
C HIS A 152 2.84 23.76 -13.24
N GLY A 153 3.64 22.73 -12.90
CA GLY A 153 4.01 22.38 -11.53
C GLY A 153 5.41 22.86 -11.11
N GLY A 154 6.27 23.25 -12.07
CA GLY A 154 7.69 23.49 -11.79
C GLY A 154 8.06 24.86 -11.20
N ASN A 155 7.14 25.80 -11.14
CA ASN A 155 7.44 27.21 -10.76
C ASN A 155 6.94 27.53 -9.34
N GLN A 156 7.15 26.62 -8.38
CA GLN A 156 6.74 26.80 -7.00
C GLN A 156 7.68 27.76 -6.26
N ALA A 157 7.12 28.83 -5.70
CA ALA A 157 7.82 29.62 -4.69
C ALA A 157 8.16 28.71 -3.49
N PRO A 158 9.31 28.92 -2.84
CA PRO A 158 9.63 28.19 -1.60
C PRO A 158 8.48 28.37 -0.57
N PRO A 159 8.14 27.33 0.17
CA PRO A 159 7.13 27.46 1.22
C PRO A 159 7.58 28.51 2.24
N THR A 160 6.64 29.32 2.70
CA THR A 160 6.94 30.32 3.72
C THR A 160 7.25 29.66 5.06
N PRO A 161 8.04 30.31 5.94
CA PRO A 161 8.35 29.79 7.27
C PRO A 161 7.08 29.43 8.06
N LYS A 162 6.02 30.23 7.91
CA LYS A 162 4.71 29.96 8.53
C LYS A 162 4.08 28.65 8.02
N GLN A 163 4.11 28.39 6.73
CA GLN A 163 3.58 27.13 6.16
C GLN A 163 4.33 25.92 6.69
N VAL A 164 5.65 26.02 6.82
CA VAL A 164 6.50 24.96 7.39
C VAL A 164 6.14 24.70 8.85
N GLU A 165 5.98 25.78 9.63
CA GLU A 165 5.62 25.68 11.05
C GLU A 165 4.21 25.11 11.24
N ASP A 166 3.22 25.60 10.48
CA ASP A 166 1.84 25.12 10.52
C ASP A 166 1.76 23.63 10.13
N TYR A 167 2.54 23.22 9.11
CA TYR A 167 2.62 21.82 8.70
C TYR A 167 3.22 20.96 9.81
N TYR A 168 4.35 21.38 10.40
CA TYR A 168 4.98 20.66 11.50
C TYR A 168 4.04 20.50 12.69
N ARG A 169 3.35 21.56 13.11
CA ARG A 169 2.40 21.54 14.24
C ARG A 169 1.23 20.58 14.01
N SER A 170 0.70 20.58 12.79
CA SER A 170 -0.46 19.74 12.46
C SER A 170 -0.10 18.26 12.21
N HIS A 171 1.19 17.93 12.08
CA HIS A 171 1.67 16.59 11.74
C HIS A 171 2.75 16.09 12.70
N GLN A 172 2.78 16.55 13.96
CA GLN A 172 3.82 16.16 14.93
C GLN A 172 3.96 14.65 15.13
N GLU A 173 2.85 13.91 14.95
CA GLU A 173 2.86 12.45 15.07
C GLU A 173 3.76 11.76 14.04
N ILE A 174 4.03 12.40 12.89
CA ILE A 174 4.93 11.84 11.86
C ILE A 174 6.38 11.81 12.37
N TRP A 175 6.76 12.80 13.19
CA TRP A 175 8.13 12.96 13.72
C TRP A 175 8.24 12.60 15.19
N ARG A 176 7.21 11.95 15.74
CA ARG A 176 7.24 11.45 17.10
C ARG A 176 7.83 10.05 17.14
N ASP A 177 8.90 9.87 17.89
CA ASP A 177 9.39 8.55 18.23
C ASP A 177 8.31 7.78 19.02
N LYS A 178 8.32 6.48 18.88
CA LYS A 178 7.36 5.64 19.56
C LYS A 178 7.73 5.45 21.02
N ASP A 179 6.73 5.47 21.88
CA ASP A 179 6.90 5.04 23.25
C ASP A 179 7.20 3.53 23.28
N MET A 180 8.32 3.16 23.88
CA MET A 180 8.80 1.78 23.94
C MET A 180 8.97 1.36 25.39
N LEU A 181 8.62 0.10 25.69
CA LEU A 181 8.87 -0.55 26.98
C LEU A 181 9.68 -1.80 26.78
N LYS A 182 10.59 -2.05 27.71
CA LYS A 182 11.16 -3.37 27.98
C LYS A 182 10.58 -3.84 29.32
N ILE A 183 9.91 -5.00 29.31
CA ILE A 183 9.22 -5.54 30.48
C ILE A 183 9.55 -7.01 30.65
N SER A 184 9.35 -7.48 31.88
CA SER A 184 9.29 -8.92 32.19
C SER A 184 7.92 -9.24 32.78
N THR A 185 7.39 -10.44 32.50
CA THR A 185 6.06 -10.84 32.97
C THR A 185 6.08 -12.18 33.71
N ILE A 186 5.20 -12.30 34.70
CA ILE A 186 4.82 -13.58 35.31
C ILE A 186 3.35 -13.80 34.98
N THR A 187 3.05 -14.91 34.34
CA THR A 187 1.70 -15.26 33.87
C THR A 187 1.22 -16.50 34.59
N ILE A 188 0.21 -16.37 35.45
CA ILE A 188 -0.41 -17.44 36.21
C ILE A 188 -1.81 -17.71 35.62
N PRO A 189 -2.05 -18.86 34.96
CA PRO A 189 -3.33 -19.17 34.36
C PRO A 189 -4.45 -19.25 35.39
N LYS A 190 -5.64 -18.75 35.05
CA LYS A 190 -6.85 -18.91 35.88
C LYS A 190 -7.30 -20.38 35.99
N TYR A 191 -7.08 -21.12 34.91
CA TYR A 191 -7.46 -22.53 34.80
C TYR A 191 -6.22 -23.37 34.58
N SER A 192 -6.07 -24.41 35.35
CA SER A 192 -4.97 -25.38 35.28
C SER A 192 -5.54 -26.77 35.07
N SER A 193 -4.68 -27.73 34.67
CA SER A 193 -5.02 -29.15 34.64
C SER A 193 -5.21 -29.74 36.05
N ASP A 194 -4.76 -29.04 37.09
CA ASP A 194 -5.01 -29.40 38.50
C ASP A 194 -6.42 -28.95 38.93
N PRO A 195 -7.34 -29.87 39.23
CA PRO A 195 -8.69 -29.52 39.66
C PRO A 195 -8.76 -28.69 40.96
N SER A 196 -7.69 -28.68 41.75
CA SER A 196 -7.60 -27.88 42.99
C SER A 196 -7.23 -26.41 42.72
N ALA A 197 -6.77 -26.07 41.54
CA ALA A 197 -6.38 -24.72 41.14
C ALA A 197 -7.59 -23.93 40.63
N THR A 198 -8.38 -23.39 41.56
CA THR A 198 -9.50 -22.50 41.21
C THR A 198 -8.98 -21.08 40.84
N PRO A 199 -9.72 -20.27 40.09
CA PRO A 199 -9.34 -18.89 39.77
C PRO A 199 -9.01 -18.05 41.01
N GLU A 200 -9.75 -18.27 42.14
CA GLU A 200 -9.50 -17.57 43.41
C GLU A 200 -8.13 -17.92 43.98
N LYS A 201 -7.79 -19.23 44.03
CA LYS A 201 -6.48 -19.69 44.49
C LYS A 201 -5.35 -19.22 43.58
N GLN A 202 -5.57 -19.19 42.27
CA GLN A 202 -4.56 -18.68 41.33
C GLN A 202 -4.34 -17.17 41.50
N LYS A 203 -5.39 -16.42 41.85
CA LYS A 203 -5.27 -15.01 42.21
C LYS A 203 -4.48 -14.81 43.50
N GLU A 204 -4.79 -15.61 44.54
CA GLU A 204 -4.03 -15.60 45.81
C GLU A 204 -2.56 -15.93 45.57
N LEU A 205 -2.25 -16.93 44.74
CA LEU A 205 -0.90 -17.25 44.32
C LEU A 205 -0.20 -16.08 43.62
N ALA A 206 -0.89 -15.39 42.69
CA ALA A 206 -0.33 -14.22 42.02
C ALA A 206 -0.02 -13.08 42.99
N GLU A 207 -0.89 -12.81 43.95
CA GLU A 207 -0.62 -11.80 45.01
C GLU A 207 0.51 -12.22 45.97
N GLU A 208 0.62 -13.51 46.31
CA GLU A 208 1.73 -14.04 47.09
C GLU A 208 3.06 -13.87 46.34
N VAL A 209 3.12 -14.25 45.05
CA VAL A 209 4.30 -14.10 44.22
C VAL A 209 4.69 -12.62 44.12
N ARG A 210 3.73 -11.75 43.90
CA ARG A 210 3.95 -10.29 43.88
C ARG A 210 4.52 -9.79 45.22
N SER A 211 3.97 -10.25 46.32
CA SER A 211 4.44 -9.86 47.68
C SER A 211 5.89 -10.28 47.93
N LYS A 212 6.28 -11.48 47.48
CA LYS A 212 7.67 -11.96 47.53
C LYS A 212 8.63 -11.07 46.75
N ILE A 213 8.21 -10.66 45.53
CA ILE A 213 9.01 -9.76 44.68
C ILE A 213 9.17 -8.40 45.36
N LEU A 214 8.10 -7.85 45.93
CA LEU A 214 8.17 -6.58 46.66
C LEU A 214 9.03 -6.67 47.94
N ALA A 215 9.15 -7.86 48.51
CA ALA A 215 10.05 -8.14 49.62
C ALA A 215 11.52 -8.38 49.22
N GLY A 216 11.83 -8.27 47.89
CA GLY A 216 13.18 -8.36 47.36
C GLY A 216 13.53 -9.67 46.66
N ALA A 217 12.58 -10.56 46.42
CA ALA A 217 12.83 -11.73 45.59
C ALA A 217 13.12 -11.33 44.13
N ASP A 218 14.07 -12.04 43.51
CA ASP A 218 14.43 -11.80 42.12
C ASP A 218 13.29 -12.15 41.16
N PHE A 219 12.90 -11.19 40.33
CA PHE A 219 11.76 -11.35 39.41
C PHE A 219 11.95 -12.48 38.41
N ALA A 220 13.16 -12.61 37.84
CA ALA A 220 13.45 -13.65 36.84
C ALA A 220 13.37 -15.05 37.47
N SER A 221 13.85 -15.21 38.71
CA SER A 221 13.74 -16.47 39.47
C SER A 221 12.28 -16.81 39.78
N MET A 222 11.49 -15.81 40.15
CA MET A 222 10.05 -15.99 40.39
C MET A 222 9.30 -16.33 39.09
N ALA A 223 9.67 -15.71 37.96
CA ALA A 223 9.11 -16.04 36.66
C ALA A 223 9.40 -17.49 36.26
N LYS A 224 10.63 -17.96 36.43
CA LYS A 224 11.00 -19.36 36.17
C LYS A 224 10.21 -20.36 37.05
N SER A 225 9.89 -19.98 38.29
CA SER A 225 9.24 -20.87 39.24
C SER A 225 7.72 -20.90 39.12
N TYR A 226 7.09 -19.78 38.73
CA TYR A 226 5.64 -19.60 38.80
C TYR A 226 4.97 -19.25 37.49
N SER A 227 5.68 -18.70 36.49
CA SER A 227 5.09 -18.37 35.20
C SER A 227 4.85 -19.63 34.37
N GLN A 228 3.70 -19.69 33.71
CA GLN A 228 3.34 -20.82 32.84
C GLN A 228 3.27 -20.40 31.36
N ASP A 229 3.90 -19.30 31.00
CA ASP A 229 4.04 -18.91 29.60
C ASP A 229 5.40 -19.35 29.02
N SER A 230 5.54 -19.21 27.71
CA SER A 230 6.76 -19.62 26.99
C SER A 230 8.00 -18.79 27.35
N ARG A 231 7.87 -17.70 28.11
CA ARG A 231 8.96 -16.82 28.52
C ARG A 231 9.46 -17.14 29.91
N ALA A 232 8.80 -18.03 30.63
CA ALA A 232 9.17 -18.43 32.02
C ALA A 232 10.65 -18.79 32.15
N GLU A 233 11.17 -19.63 31.23
CA GLU A 233 12.57 -20.07 31.24
C GLU A 233 13.57 -18.93 31.10
N ASN A 234 13.19 -17.87 30.38
CA ASN A 234 13.99 -16.66 30.18
C ASN A 234 13.68 -15.56 31.20
N GLY A 235 13.12 -15.90 32.36
CA GLY A 235 12.80 -14.93 33.42
C GLY A 235 11.62 -14.00 33.07
N GLY A 236 10.80 -14.36 32.09
CA GLY A 236 9.64 -13.58 31.67
C GLY A 236 9.96 -12.41 30.75
N GLU A 237 11.20 -12.27 30.28
CA GLU A 237 11.64 -11.11 29.49
C GLU A 237 10.92 -10.97 28.14
N TRP A 238 10.64 -9.71 27.79
CA TRP A 238 10.18 -9.27 26.48
C TRP A 238 11.20 -8.33 25.86
N ASP A 239 11.33 -8.39 24.51
CA ASP A 239 12.06 -7.37 23.78
C ASP A 239 11.34 -6.01 23.86
N TRP A 240 12.05 -4.96 23.42
CA TRP A 240 11.46 -3.63 23.31
C TRP A 240 10.16 -3.65 22.51
N MET A 241 9.07 -3.19 23.10
CA MET A 241 7.74 -3.25 22.55
C MET A 241 7.07 -1.88 22.51
N GLU A 242 6.39 -1.57 21.42
CA GLU A 242 5.56 -0.37 21.33
C GLU A 242 4.30 -0.53 22.19
N ARG A 243 3.86 0.58 22.79
CA ARG A 243 2.61 0.63 23.57
C ARG A 243 1.41 0.00 22.83
N LYS A 244 1.27 0.31 21.53
CA LYS A 244 0.13 -0.15 20.72
C LYS A 244 0.11 -1.67 20.45
N LEU A 245 1.22 -2.37 20.67
CA LEU A 245 1.33 -3.82 20.47
C LEU A 245 0.95 -4.59 21.73
N MET A 246 0.78 -3.90 22.86
CA MET A 246 0.38 -4.49 24.13
C MET A 246 -1.14 -4.47 24.30
N LYS A 247 -1.67 -5.41 25.08
CA LYS A 247 -3.06 -5.31 25.55
C LYS A 247 -3.23 -4.02 26.36
N PRO A 248 -4.33 -3.26 26.21
CA PRO A 248 -4.51 -1.97 26.88
C PRO A 248 -4.27 -2.02 28.39
N SER A 249 -4.80 -3.04 29.09
CA SER A 249 -4.63 -3.20 30.55
C SER A 249 -3.17 -3.38 30.96
N MET A 250 -2.39 -4.13 30.18
CA MET A 250 -0.96 -4.32 30.40
C MET A 250 -0.18 -3.05 30.08
N ALA A 251 -0.51 -2.40 28.96
CA ALA A 251 0.14 -1.16 28.56
C ALA A 251 -0.04 -0.06 29.62
N ASP A 252 -1.26 0.16 30.07
CA ASP A 252 -1.56 1.18 31.08
C ASP A 252 -0.85 0.90 32.41
N ALA A 253 -0.87 -0.35 32.87
CA ALA A 253 -0.15 -0.76 34.06
C ALA A 253 1.36 -0.55 33.94
N ALA A 254 1.97 -1.00 32.83
CA ALA A 254 3.41 -0.90 32.62
C ALA A 254 3.90 0.54 32.47
N PHE A 255 3.14 1.40 31.72
CA PHE A 255 3.50 2.82 31.57
C PHE A 255 3.37 3.63 32.84
N ALA A 256 2.51 3.22 33.79
CA ALA A 256 2.38 3.85 35.09
C ALA A 256 3.56 3.54 36.05
N LEU A 257 4.35 2.48 35.76
CA LEU A 257 5.49 2.12 36.56
C LEU A 257 6.69 3.05 36.36
N LYS A 258 7.55 3.12 37.35
CA LYS A 258 8.94 3.59 37.22
C LYS A 258 9.84 2.40 36.87
N ASP A 259 11.00 2.68 36.29
CA ASP A 259 11.99 1.65 35.96
C ASP A 259 12.31 0.84 37.23
N GLY A 260 12.32 -0.48 37.14
CA GLY A 260 12.44 -1.38 38.27
C GLY A 260 11.15 -1.57 39.11
N GLY A 261 10.02 -0.99 38.65
CA GLY A 261 8.73 -1.12 39.34
C GLY A 261 7.98 -2.39 38.98
N VAL A 262 7.17 -2.88 39.95
CA VAL A 262 6.31 -4.06 39.81
C VAL A 262 4.85 -3.62 39.81
N SER A 263 4.06 -4.13 38.87
CA SER A 263 2.63 -3.81 38.75
C SER A 263 1.80 -4.44 39.90
N LYS A 264 0.56 -4.00 40.04
CA LYS A 264 -0.46 -4.82 40.70
C LYS A 264 -0.71 -6.06 39.85
N VAL A 265 -1.33 -7.08 40.45
CA VAL A 265 -1.83 -8.22 39.68
C VAL A 265 -2.88 -7.73 38.70
N ILE A 266 -2.63 -7.98 37.43
CA ILE A 266 -3.55 -7.63 36.31
C ILE A 266 -4.36 -8.87 36.02
N GLU A 267 -5.67 -8.73 36.14
CA GLU A 267 -6.59 -9.79 35.77
C GLU A 267 -6.94 -9.72 34.29
N ASP A 268 -6.55 -10.75 33.55
CA ASP A 268 -6.92 -10.96 32.15
C ASP A 268 -7.97 -12.08 32.05
N GLU A 269 -8.55 -12.30 30.88
CA GLU A 269 -9.58 -13.34 30.67
C GLU A 269 -9.09 -14.72 31.08
N ALA A 270 -7.85 -15.08 30.75
CA ALA A 270 -7.28 -16.43 30.94
C ALA A 270 -6.24 -16.53 32.07
N ALA A 271 -5.72 -15.41 32.59
CA ALA A 271 -4.59 -15.43 33.49
C ALA A 271 -4.54 -14.20 34.41
N PHE A 272 -3.74 -14.32 35.48
CA PHE A 272 -3.26 -13.23 36.31
C PHE A 272 -1.83 -12.91 35.89
N ILE A 273 -1.55 -11.62 35.63
CA ILE A 273 -0.27 -11.18 35.10
C ILE A 273 0.36 -10.18 36.06
N ILE A 274 1.64 -10.36 36.32
CA ILE A 274 2.47 -9.41 37.07
C ILE A 274 3.52 -8.89 36.10
N ILE A 275 3.69 -7.56 36.01
CA ILE A 275 4.64 -6.92 35.15
C ILE A 275 5.76 -6.31 36.00
N TYR A 276 6.99 -6.51 35.55
CA TYR A 276 8.15 -5.78 36.00
C TYR A 276 8.60 -4.87 34.83
N LEU A 277 8.84 -3.59 35.10
CA LEU A 277 9.33 -2.67 34.13
C LEU A 277 10.87 -2.63 34.15
N ASP A 278 11.51 -3.23 33.15
CA ASP A 278 12.97 -3.23 33.04
C ASP A 278 13.48 -1.85 32.61
N ALA A 279 12.86 -1.27 31.57
CA ALA A 279 13.20 0.05 31.07
C ALA A 279 12.06 0.67 30.26
N LYS A 280 12.03 2.01 30.22
CA LYS A 280 11.05 2.79 29.46
C LYS A 280 11.75 3.85 28.62
N LYS A 281 11.40 3.92 27.34
CA LYS A 281 11.77 5.01 26.43
C LYS A 281 10.50 5.74 26.01
N LEU A 282 10.32 6.97 26.47
CA LEU A 282 9.24 7.81 26.01
C LEU A 282 9.65 8.45 24.68
N GLY A 283 8.79 8.37 23.71
CA GLY A 283 9.00 9.01 22.40
C GLY A 283 9.05 10.52 22.55
N SER A 284 10.01 11.11 21.87
CA SER A 284 10.13 12.56 21.73
C SER A 284 9.74 13.00 20.33
N VAL A 285 9.25 14.22 20.22
CA VAL A 285 9.00 14.81 18.88
C VAL A 285 10.31 15.39 18.39
N THR A 286 10.73 14.95 17.19
CA THR A 286 11.94 15.49 16.54
C THR A 286 11.75 17.01 16.30
N PRO A 287 12.66 17.87 16.76
CA PRO A 287 12.55 19.32 16.59
C PRO A 287 12.42 19.75 15.13
N LEU A 288 11.67 20.83 14.90
CA LEU A 288 11.39 21.39 13.57
C LEU A 288 12.68 21.63 12.74
N GLU A 289 13.76 22.08 13.40
CA GLU A 289 15.03 22.39 12.75
C GLU A 289 15.64 21.16 12.03
N LYS A 290 15.42 19.97 12.58
CA LYS A 290 15.95 18.72 12.00
C LYS A 290 15.12 18.20 10.84
N VAL A 291 13.84 18.56 10.77
CA VAL A 291 12.87 18.06 9.76
C VAL A 291 12.43 19.15 8.78
N ARG A 292 12.94 20.38 8.94
CA ARG A 292 12.57 21.54 8.12
C ARG A 292 12.73 21.26 6.63
N ASP A 293 13.88 20.77 6.21
CA ASP A 293 14.18 20.52 4.80
C ASP A 293 13.26 19.46 4.20
N GLU A 294 12.88 18.45 4.99
CA GLU A 294 11.94 17.42 4.59
C GLU A 294 10.54 18.01 4.37
N ILE A 295 10.09 18.84 5.32
CA ILE A 295 8.80 19.52 5.23
C ILE A 295 8.77 20.46 4.03
N GLU A 296 9.82 21.25 3.81
CA GLU A 296 9.91 22.17 2.67
C GLU A 296 9.86 21.41 1.33
N LYS A 297 10.58 20.29 1.21
CA LYS A 297 10.50 19.43 0.02
C LYS A 297 9.10 18.90 -0.20
N LYS A 298 8.45 18.43 0.88
CA LYS A 298 7.09 17.90 0.82
C LYS A 298 6.09 18.97 0.40
N LEU A 299 6.13 20.13 1.01
CA LEU A 299 5.24 21.25 0.67
C LEU A 299 5.44 21.74 -0.77
N ARG A 300 6.68 21.80 -1.26
CA ARG A 300 6.95 22.11 -2.68
C ARG A 300 6.36 21.07 -3.60
N PHE A 301 6.52 19.79 -3.27
CA PHE A 301 5.96 18.70 -4.09
C PHE A 301 4.42 18.75 -4.10
N GLU A 302 3.79 18.95 -2.95
CA GLU A 302 2.34 19.08 -2.83
C GLU A 302 1.81 20.32 -3.57
N GLY A 303 2.52 21.45 -3.43
CA GLY A 303 2.20 22.68 -4.16
C GLY A 303 2.29 22.48 -5.68
N ALA A 304 3.38 21.88 -6.16
CA ALA A 304 3.57 21.56 -7.57
C ALA A 304 2.46 20.65 -8.10
N ARG A 305 2.08 19.63 -7.33
CA ARG A 305 0.96 18.74 -7.67
C ARG A 305 -0.36 19.51 -7.72
N GLY A 306 -0.63 20.33 -6.72
CA GLY A 306 -1.85 21.13 -6.67
C GLY A 306 -2.00 22.11 -7.85
N ASP A 307 -0.89 22.67 -8.36
CA ASP A 307 -0.94 23.55 -9.54
C ASP A 307 -1.15 22.76 -10.84
N VAL A 308 -0.58 21.57 -10.95
CA VAL A 308 -0.89 20.65 -12.05
C VAL A 308 -2.37 20.25 -12.01
N ASP A 309 -2.91 19.94 -10.84
CA ASP A 309 -4.32 19.58 -10.68
C ASP A 309 -5.23 20.76 -11.10
N LYS A 310 -4.94 21.99 -10.68
CA LYS A 310 -5.65 23.20 -11.11
C LYS A 310 -5.58 23.43 -12.62
N TYR A 311 -4.41 23.19 -13.22
CA TYR A 311 -4.23 23.26 -14.67
C TYR A 311 -5.14 22.24 -15.36
N ILE A 312 -5.10 20.97 -14.96
CA ILE A 312 -5.93 19.91 -15.52
C ILE A 312 -7.43 20.22 -15.35
N ASP A 313 -7.83 20.67 -14.17
CA ASP A 313 -9.23 21.07 -13.92
C ASP A 313 -9.65 22.25 -14.82
N GLY A 314 -8.73 23.19 -15.07
CA GLY A 314 -8.93 24.25 -16.06
C GLY A 314 -9.20 23.72 -17.47
N LEU A 315 -8.46 22.68 -17.88
CA LEU A 315 -8.68 22.02 -19.17
C LEU A 315 -10.01 21.27 -19.19
N LYS A 316 -10.34 20.51 -18.13
CA LYS A 316 -11.61 19.77 -18.02
C LYS A 316 -12.83 20.68 -18.16
N ARG A 317 -12.79 21.87 -17.53
CA ARG A 317 -13.90 22.85 -17.60
C ARG A 317 -14.14 23.40 -19.03
N LYS A 318 -13.11 23.45 -19.87
CA LYS A 318 -13.18 23.97 -21.25
C LYS A 318 -13.47 22.89 -22.29
N ALA A 319 -13.37 21.64 -21.91
CA ALA A 319 -13.46 20.50 -22.83
C ALA A 319 -14.86 19.89 -22.87
N VAL A 320 -15.18 19.28 -24.01
CA VAL A 320 -16.35 18.41 -24.16
C VAL A 320 -15.93 16.97 -23.88
N ILE A 321 -16.33 16.44 -22.72
CA ILE A 321 -16.00 15.09 -22.27
C ILE A 321 -17.28 14.28 -22.15
N ARG A 322 -17.33 13.10 -22.79
CA ARG A 322 -18.41 12.11 -22.65
C ARG A 322 -17.80 10.78 -22.28
N LYS A 323 -18.10 10.26 -21.09
CA LYS A 323 -17.82 8.88 -20.67
C LYS A 323 -18.98 7.99 -21.08
N LEU A 324 -18.71 6.74 -21.55
CA LEU A 324 -19.70 5.81 -22.14
C LEU A 324 -19.65 4.44 -21.45
#